data_3f086a28a1e6edfe52857f17149b98bd
#
_entry.id   3f086a28a1e6edfe52857f17149b98bd
#
_cell.length_a   1.000
_cell.length_b   1.000
_cell.length_c   1.000
_cell.angle_alpha   90.00
_cell.angle_beta   90.00
_cell.angle_gamma   90.00
#
_symmetry.space_group_name_H-M   'P 1'
#
loop_
_entity.id
_entity.type
_entity.pdbx_description
1 polymer ?
#
loop_
_entity_poly.entity_id
_entity_poly.type
_entity_poly.pdbx_seq_one_letter_code
_entity_poly.pdbx_strand_id
1 'polypeptide(L)'
;MGSYQSKEYDTTDQPACVWPDWMSHIPDSCSLASLSIPGSHSSMSFYGRDLIQCQSWALYHQYEAGIRFVDIRCRHFYNGLHIHHDVNYQYAEITHVLKESIRFLQENPREAILMRIREEYQPVGNTQTFDEAVAGALKDVGSSWFWKDARIPTMGEARGKIVILQDFKGPVMGVHYDGLNIADQWSVPTLYYVEEKWTNVLTNLEAARVGDCGTMYLTYSSGAGFLAYPYSVAYRVNPRVCTHLERFDMEPNRWGIIAMDFPGVELVHKIICSNLAE
;
A
#
# COMPACT_ATOMS: atom_id res chain seq x y z
N MET A 1 -4.31 -18.77 12.28
CA MET A 1 -4.49 -17.60 13.18
C MET A 1 -5.97 -17.52 13.54
N GLY A 2 -6.33 -17.21 14.82
CA GLY A 2 -7.72 -16.93 15.17
C GLY A 2 -8.15 -15.54 14.71
N SER A 3 -9.45 -15.31 14.44
CA SER A 3 -9.98 -13.99 14.18
C SER A 3 -9.80 -13.08 15.40
N TYR A 4 -9.18 -11.91 15.21
CA TYR A 4 -8.99 -10.91 16.25
C TYR A 4 -9.15 -9.52 15.64
N GLN A 5 -9.88 -8.67 16.30
CA GLN A 5 -10.08 -7.28 15.88
C GLN A 5 -9.79 -6.33 17.04
N SER A 6 -8.93 -5.37 16.80
CA SER A 6 -8.75 -4.19 17.63
C SER A 6 -8.87 -2.94 16.76
N LYS A 7 -8.78 -1.79 17.38
CA LYS A 7 -8.84 -0.49 16.69
C LYS A 7 -7.73 -0.30 15.65
N GLU A 8 -6.55 -0.83 15.94
CA GLU A 8 -5.32 -0.59 15.17
C GLU A 8 -4.86 -1.82 14.37
N TYR A 9 -5.44 -3.00 14.66
CA TYR A 9 -5.02 -4.28 14.10
C TYR A 9 -6.23 -5.19 13.89
N ASP A 10 -6.34 -5.79 12.70
CA ASP A 10 -7.51 -6.60 12.34
C ASP A 10 -7.10 -7.84 11.52
N THR A 11 -7.51 -9.01 11.97
CA THR A 11 -7.37 -10.29 11.27
C THR A 11 -8.72 -10.92 10.89
N THR A 12 -9.81 -10.16 10.95
CA THR A 12 -11.13 -10.60 10.47
C THR A 12 -11.21 -10.46 8.95
N ASP A 13 -12.21 -11.07 8.35
CA ASP A 13 -12.36 -11.12 6.88
C ASP A 13 -12.87 -9.79 6.29
N GLN A 14 -13.44 -8.90 7.13
CA GLN A 14 -14.05 -7.64 6.70
C GLN A 14 -13.77 -6.53 7.71
N PRO A 15 -13.58 -5.28 7.23
CA PRO A 15 -13.44 -4.12 8.10
C PRO A 15 -14.75 -3.80 8.82
N ALA A 16 -14.67 -3.38 10.08
CA ALA A 16 -15.85 -2.96 10.86
C ALA A 16 -16.41 -1.61 10.42
N CYS A 17 -15.61 -0.75 9.77
CA CYS A 17 -16.00 0.55 9.25
C CYS A 17 -15.37 0.77 7.88
N VAL A 18 -15.98 1.65 7.06
CA VAL A 18 -15.57 1.93 5.70
C VAL A 18 -15.54 3.43 5.40
N TRP A 19 -14.58 3.85 4.57
CA TRP A 19 -14.42 5.24 4.07
C TRP A 19 -14.06 5.19 2.59
N PRO A 20 -15.02 4.79 1.73
CA PRO A 20 -14.75 4.51 0.32
C PRO A 20 -14.49 5.76 -0.52
N ASP A 21 -14.84 6.94 -0.04
CA ASP A 21 -14.83 8.21 -0.79
C ASP A 21 -14.07 9.35 -0.09
N TRP A 22 -13.17 9.02 0.84
CA TRP A 22 -12.48 10.03 1.65
C TRP A 22 -11.61 11.01 0.85
N MET A 23 -11.01 10.56 -0.27
CA MET A 23 -10.23 11.47 -1.13
C MET A 23 -11.11 12.49 -1.85
N SER A 24 -12.43 12.27 -1.93
CA SER A 24 -13.37 13.23 -2.52
C SER A 24 -13.37 14.60 -1.83
N HIS A 25 -12.94 14.63 -0.57
CA HIS A 25 -12.84 15.84 0.26
C HIS A 25 -11.50 16.58 0.09
N ILE A 26 -10.51 15.96 -0.57
CA ILE A 26 -9.20 16.58 -0.82
C ILE A 26 -9.30 17.55 -2.00
N PRO A 27 -8.75 18.78 -1.89
CA PRO A 27 -8.72 19.72 -3.01
C PRO A 27 -7.97 19.20 -4.23
N ASP A 28 -8.46 19.46 -5.43
CA ASP A 28 -7.86 19.02 -6.68
C ASP A 28 -6.42 19.52 -6.91
N SER A 29 -6.07 20.66 -6.30
CA SER A 29 -4.72 21.24 -6.38
C SER A 29 -3.69 20.57 -5.47
N CYS A 30 -4.10 19.75 -4.51
CA CYS A 30 -3.17 19.05 -3.61
C CYS A 30 -2.35 18.01 -4.37
N SER A 31 -1.03 18.04 -4.18
CA SER A 31 -0.16 16.96 -4.66
C SER A 31 -0.40 15.67 -3.87
N LEU A 32 -0.38 14.51 -4.52
CA LEU A 32 -0.43 13.24 -3.79
C LEU A 32 0.76 13.07 -2.83
N ALA A 33 1.90 13.74 -3.08
CA ALA A 33 3.04 13.74 -2.17
C ALA A 33 2.77 14.47 -0.86
N SER A 34 1.78 15.36 -0.81
CA SER A 34 1.44 16.13 0.39
C SER A 34 0.40 15.45 1.29
N LEU A 35 -0.05 14.26 0.94
CA LEU A 35 -1.11 13.55 1.67
C LEU A 35 -0.56 12.51 2.66
N SER A 36 -1.37 12.23 3.67
CA SER A 36 -1.30 11.04 4.51
C SER A 36 -2.17 9.95 3.90
N ILE A 37 -1.58 8.84 3.46
CA ILE A 37 -2.28 7.81 2.68
C ILE A 37 -2.18 6.46 3.39
N PRO A 38 -3.31 5.89 3.85
CA PRO A 38 -3.30 4.55 4.38
C PRO A 38 -3.01 3.54 3.27
N GLY A 39 -2.11 2.62 3.56
CA GLY A 39 -1.62 1.61 2.63
C GLY A 39 -1.51 0.23 3.24
N SER A 40 -1.50 -0.79 2.40
CA SER A 40 -1.23 -2.17 2.76
C SER A 40 0.07 -2.67 2.14
N HIS A 41 0.90 -3.34 2.93
CA HIS A 41 2.08 -4.07 2.47
C HIS A 41 1.65 -5.43 1.92
N SER A 42 2.29 -5.90 0.85
CA SER A 42 1.96 -7.19 0.22
C SER A 42 0.44 -7.41 0.16
N SER A 43 -0.28 -6.47 -0.48
CA SER A 43 -1.73 -6.27 -0.35
C SER A 43 -2.58 -7.50 -0.70
N MET A 44 -2.01 -8.43 -1.47
CA MET A 44 -2.66 -9.68 -1.88
C MET A 44 -2.13 -10.91 -1.14
N SER A 45 -1.35 -10.74 -0.07
CA SER A 45 -0.77 -11.87 0.67
C SER A 45 -1.75 -12.42 1.71
N PHE A 46 -2.61 -13.33 1.26
CA PHE A 46 -3.66 -13.98 2.07
C PHE A 46 -3.29 -15.41 2.46
N TYR A 47 -2.43 -16.07 1.69
CA TYR A 47 -2.12 -17.49 1.82
C TYR A 47 -0.64 -17.69 2.17
N GLY A 48 -0.34 -18.80 2.86
CA GLY A 48 1.03 -19.14 3.28
C GLY A 48 1.19 -19.19 4.80
N ARG A 49 0.08 -19.18 5.54
CA ARG A 49 0.02 -19.26 7.01
C ARG A 49 0.76 -18.09 7.68
N ASP A 50 1.07 -18.26 8.94
CA ASP A 50 1.60 -17.23 9.84
C ASP A 50 2.89 -16.57 9.35
N LEU A 51 3.71 -17.29 8.58
CA LEU A 51 4.99 -16.77 8.07
C LEU A 51 4.85 -15.81 6.88
N ILE A 52 3.76 -15.91 6.14
CA ILE A 52 3.61 -15.27 4.83
C ILE A 52 2.42 -14.32 4.79
N GLN A 53 1.32 -14.67 5.45
CA GLN A 53 0.10 -13.86 5.42
C GLN A 53 0.35 -12.46 6.00
N CYS A 54 0.04 -11.43 5.22
CA CYS A 54 0.17 -10.03 5.59
C CYS A 54 -1.16 -9.31 5.71
N GLN A 55 -2.22 -9.83 5.07
CA GLN A 55 -3.54 -9.21 5.01
C GLN A 55 -4.65 -10.22 5.31
N SER A 56 -5.75 -9.72 5.85
CA SER A 56 -6.98 -10.51 6.09
C SER A 56 -8.16 -10.02 5.24
N TRP A 57 -8.22 -8.71 4.96
CA TRP A 57 -9.27 -8.14 4.10
C TRP A 57 -8.97 -8.37 2.62
N ALA A 58 -9.93 -8.88 1.88
CA ALA A 58 -9.84 -8.94 0.42
C ALA A 58 -9.56 -7.55 -0.16
N LEU A 59 -8.93 -7.47 -1.34
CA LEU A 59 -8.46 -6.20 -1.90
C LEU A 59 -9.56 -5.14 -2.00
N TYR A 60 -10.76 -5.54 -2.42
CA TYR A 60 -11.90 -4.62 -2.51
C TYR A 60 -12.30 -4.08 -1.12
N HIS A 61 -12.32 -4.92 -0.09
CA HIS A 61 -12.58 -4.49 1.29
C HIS A 61 -11.48 -3.58 1.84
N GLN A 62 -10.22 -3.76 1.42
CA GLN A 62 -9.14 -2.81 1.74
C GLN A 62 -9.45 -1.42 1.18
N TYR A 63 -9.93 -1.33 -0.08
CA TYR A 63 -10.36 -0.04 -0.66
C TYR A 63 -11.56 0.56 0.07
N GLU A 64 -12.57 -0.25 0.40
CA GLU A 64 -13.73 0.20 1.20
C GLU A 64 -13.30 0.73 2.57
N ALA A 65 -12.34 0.06 3.22
CA ALA A 65 -11.77 0.52 4.50
C ALA A 65 -10.98 1.84 4.41
N GLY A 66 -10.67 2.32 3.20
CA GLY A 66 -9.96 3.59 2.98
C GLY A 66 -8.50 3.41 2.52
N ILE A 67 -8.00 2.20 2.33
CA ILE A 67 -6.65 1.95 1.79
C ILE A 67 -6.56 2.51 0.36
N ARG A 68 -5.50 3.28 0.08
CA ARG A 68 -5.24 3.86 -1.25
C ARG A 68 -3.84 3.61 -1.77
N PHE A 69 -2.94 3.06 -0.97
CA PHE A 69 -1.69 2.49 -1.45
C PHE A 69 -1.75 0.97 -1.35
N VAL A 70 -1.43 0.28 -2.45
CA VAL A 70 -1.35 -1.18 -2.52
C VAL A 70 -0.01 -1.63 -3.09
N ASP A 71 0.59 -2.62 -2.46
CA ASP A 71 1.89 -3.22 -2.79
C ASP A 71 1.65 -4.55 -3.50
N ILE A 72 1.75 -4.52 -4.84
CA ILE A 72 1.44 -5.65 -5.71
C ILE A 72 2.74 -6.29 -6.20
N ARG A 73 2.91 -7.54 -5.87
CA ARG A 73 4.10 -8.33 -6.14
C ARG A 73 3.78 -9.47 -7.08
N CYS A 74 4.44 -9.49 -8.24
CA CYS A 74 4.16 -10.43 -9.32
C CYS A 74 5.37 -11.28 -9.64
N ARG A 75 5.21 -12.59 -9.64
CA ARG A 75 6.16 -13.49 -10.27
C ARG A 75 5.89 -13.55 -11.77
N HIS A 76 6.92 -13.33 -12.57
CA HIS A 76 6.87 -13.48 -14.02
C HIS A 76 7.09 -14.94 -14.41
N PHE A 77 6.01 -15.64 -14.75
CA PHE A 77 6.00 -17.08 -14.95
C PHE A 77 5.23 -17.46 -16.23
N TYR A 78 5.92 -18.01 -17.23
CA TYR A 78 5.39 -18.34 -18.56
C TYR A 78 4.59 -17.16 -19.17
N ASN A 79 5.19 -15.98 -19.16
CA ASN A 79 4.61 -14.69 -19.62
C ASN A 79 3.41 -14.19 -18.81
N GLY A 80 2.93 -14.91 -17.80
CA GLY A 80 1.90 -14.47 -16.88
C GLY A 80 2.49 -13.71 -15.69
N LEU A 81 1.72 -12.79 -15.14
CA LEU A 81 2.06 -12.03 -13.92
C LEU A 81 1.21 -12.56 -12.76
N HIS A 82 1.75 -13.56 -12.07
CA HIS A 82 1.09 -14.25 -10.97
C HIS A 82 1.42 -13.60 -9.65
N ILE A 83 0.42 -13.34 -8.82
CA ILE A 83 0.63 -12.72 -7.51
C ILE A 83 1.37 -13.69 -6.59
N HIS A 84 2.50 -13.26 -6.07
CA HIS A 84 3.34 -14.01 -5.17
C HIS A 84 3.73 -13.20 -3.94
N HIS A 85 4.00 -13.90 -2.85
CA HIS A 85 4.80 -13.43 -1.74
C HIS A 85 5.94 -14.43 -1.55
N ASP A 86 7.15 -14.04 -1.94
CA ASP A 86 8.29 -14.93 -2.10
C ASP A 86 7.92 -16.13 -2.98
N VAL A 87 8.14 -17.36 -2.55
CA VAL A 87 7.79 -18.59 -3.27
C VAL A 87 6.29 -18.91 -3.28
N ASN A 88 5.49 -18.23 -2.47
CA ASN A 88 4.09 -18.60 -2.22
C ASN A 88 3.15 -17.92 -3.20
N TYR A 89 2.53 -18.71 -4.07
CA TYR A 89 1.48 -18.24 -4.98
C TYR A 89 0.22 -17.85 -4.22
N GLN A 90 -0.34 -16.69 -4.54
CA GLN A 90 -1.50 -16.09 -3.87
C GLN A 90 -2.83 -16.33 -4.60
N TYR A 91 -2.86 -17.28 -5.53
CA TYR A 91 -4.06 -17.72 -6.28
C TYR A 91 -4.76 -16.59 -7.05
N ALA A 92 -3.99 -15.60 -7.48
CA ALA A 92 -4.47 -14.49 -8.28
C ALA A 92 -3.43 -14.06 -9.33
N GLU A 93 -3.87 -13.34 -10.33
CA GLU A 93 -3.05 -12.69 -11.35
C GLU A 93 -3.22 -11.18 -11.29
N ILE A 94 -2.29 -10.42 -11.87
CA ILE A 94 -2.35 -8.96 -11.91
C ILE A 94 -3.65 -8.46 -12.53
N THR A 95 -4.19 -9.16 -13.53
CA THR A 95 -5.45 -8.81 -14.19
C THR A 95 -6.64 -8.82 -13.24
N HIS A 96 -6.64 -9.71 -12.24
CA HIS A 96 -7.64 -9.70 -11.16
C HIS A 96 -7.51 -8.44 -10.30
N VAL A 97 -6.29 -8.12 -9.86
CA VAL A 97 -5.99 -6.91 -9.07
C VAL A 97 -6.43 -5.65 -9.80
N LEU A 98 -6.08 -5.52 -11.09
CA LEU A 98 -6.43 -4.37 -11.91
C LEU A 98 -7.95 -4.23 -12.08
N LYS A 99 -8.66 -5.32 -12.31
CA LYS A 99 -10.14 -5.30 -12.45
C LYS A 99 -10.84 -4.89 -11.17
N GLU A 100 -10.42 -5.41 -10.01
CA GLU A 100 -10.97 -5.00 -8.70
C GLU A 100 -10.69 -3.52 -8.42
N SER A 101 -9.48 -3.04 -8.73
CA SER A 101 -9.12 -1.63 -8.58
C SER A 101 -9.96 -0.72 -9.49
N ILE A 102 -10.15 -1.11 -10.75
CA ILE A 102 -10.98 -0.36 -11.72
C ILE A 102 -12.44 -0.37 -11.28
N ARG A 103 -12.96 -1.50 -10.83
CA ARG A 103 -14.32 -1.60 -10.28
C ARG A 103 -14.51 -0.60 -9.14
N PHE A 104 -13.59 -0.56 -8.19
CA PHE A 104 -13.65 0.39 -7.08
C PHE A 104 -13.66 1.85 -7.58
N LEU A 105 -12.79 2.20 -8.55
CA LEU A 105 -12.73 3.56 -9.12
C LEU A 105 -13.97 3.92 -9.97
N GLN A 106 -14.63 2.95 -10.58
CA GLN A 106 -15.92 3.17 -11.27
C GLN A 106 -17.03 3.54 -10.27
N GLU A 107 -17.05 2.89 -9.12
CA GLU A 107 -18.02 3.16 -8.06
C GLU A 107 -17.64 4.45 -7.26
N ASN A 108 -16.35 4.79 -7.21
CA ASN A 108 -15.79 5.93 -6.48
C ASN A 108 -14.89 6.80 -7.39
N PRO A 109 -15.45 7.53 -8.38
CA PRO A 109 -14.66 8.16 -9.44
C PRO A 109 -13.84 9.38 -8.99
N ARG A 110 -14.02 9.85 -7.76
CA ARG A 110 -13.22 10.93 -7.17
C ARG A 110 -12.00 10.44 -6.39
N GLU A 111 -11.84 9.13 -6.27
CA GLU A 111 -10.72 8.48 -5.60
C GLU A 111 -9.53 8.26 -6.56
N ALA A 112 -8.37 7.95 -6.00
CA ALA A 112 -7.19 7.51 -6.72
C ALA A 112 -6.55 6.33 -5.98
N ILE A 113 -5.88 5.44 -6.71
CA ILE A 113 -5.13 4.32 -6.12
C ILE A 113 -3.67 4.46 -6.50
N LEU A 114 -2.75 4.42 -5.53
CA LEU A 114 -1.33 4.30 -5.74
C LEU A 114 -0.98 2.80 -5.69
N MET A 115 -0.45 2.28 -6.78
CA MET A 115 -0.17 0.85 -6.91
C MET A 115 1.31 0.63 -7.20
N ARG A 116 2.06 0.18 -6.19
CA ARG A 116 3.40 -0.35 -6.43
C ARG A 116 3.28 -1.66 -7.21
N ILE A 117 4.02 -1.80 -8.30
CA ILE A 117 4.19 -3.07 -9.02
C ILE A 117 5.67 -3.43 -8.95
N ARG A 118 5.93 -4.66 -8.50
CA ARG A 118 7.27 -5.20 -8.33
C ARG A 118 7.34 -6.63 -8.85
N GLU A 119 8.47 -6.98 -9.48
CA GLU A 119 8.80 -8.37 -9.77
C GLU A 119 9.18 -9.09 -8.46
N GLU A 120 8.57 -10.25 -8.23
CA GLU A 120 8.77 -11.06 -7.03
C GLU A 120 9.26 -12.44 -7.40
N TYR A 121 10.23 -12.96 -6.65
CA TYR A 121 10.83 -14.27 -6.85
C TYR A 121 11.47 -14.44 -8.23
N GLN A 122 11.81 -15.68 -8.61
CA GLN A 122 12.55 -15.97 -9.84
C GLN A 122 11.61 -16.11 -11.05
N PRO A 123 11.87 -15.39 -12.16
CA PRO A 123 11.11 -15.57 -13.39
C PRO A 123 11.41 -16.96 -14.02
N VAL A 124 10.43 -17.54 -14.70
CA VAL A 124 10.57 -18.84 -15.36
C VAL A 124 9.82 -18.90 -16.68
N GLY A 125 10.48 -19.39 -17.73
CA GLY A 125 9.86 -19.76 -19.00
C GLY A 125 9.28 -18.60 -19.81
N ASN A 126 9.81 -17.38 -19.62
CA ASN A 126 9.30 -16.18 -20.27
C ASN A 126 9.99 -15.94 -21.63
N THR A 127 9.22 -15.45 -22.59
CA THR A 127 9.66 -15.00 -23.92
C THR A 127 9.59 -13.50 -24.09
N GLN A 128 9.01 -12.79 -23.11
CA GLN A 128 8.93 -11.34 -23.01
C GLN A 128 9.52 -10.88 -21.67
N THR A 129 9.85 -9.59 -21.57
CA THR A 129 10.34 -8.99 -20.33
C THR A 129 9.20 -8.72 -19.34
N PHE A 130 9.53 -8.47 -18.08
CA PHE A 130 8.53 -8.16 -17.04
C PHE A 130 7.73 -6.89 -17.38
N ASP A 131 8.41 -5.84 -17.85
CA ASP A 131 7.78 -4.58 -18.26
C ASP A 131 6.85 -4.75 -19.46
N GLU A 132 7.22 -5.58 -20.45
CA GLU A 132 6.35 -5.91 -21.58
C GLU A 132 5.07 -6.63 -21.09
N ALA A 133 5.21 -7.57 -20.15
CA ALA A 133 4.07 -8.26 -19.56
C ALA A 133 3.16 -7.30 -18.78
N VAL A 134 3.76 -6.37 -17.98
CA VAL A 134 2.99 -5.33 -17.29
C VAL A 134 2.28 -4.43 -18.29
N ALA A 135 2.98 -3.92 -19.31
CA ALA A 135 2.38 -3.06 -20.34
C ALA A 135 1.20 -3.74 -21.05
N GLY A 136 1.34 -5.05 -21.34
CA GLY A 136 0.25 -5.88 -21.89
C GLY A 136 -0.97 -5.91 -20.96
N ALA A 137 -0.77 -6.22 -19.68
CA ALA A 137 -1.83 -6.28 -18.70
C ALA A 137 -2.56 -4.94 -18.51
N LEU A 138 -1.81 -3.81 -18.47
CA LEU A 138 -2.39 -2.46 -18.39
C LEU A 138 -3.21 -2.11 -19.64
N LYS A 139 -2.76 -2.53 -20.83
CA LYS A 139 -3.47 -2.32 -22.09
C LYS A 139 -4.77 -3.12 -22.16
N ASP A 140 -4.74 -4.37 -21.68
CA ASP A 140 -5.89 -5.29 -21.76
C ASP A 140 -7.08 -4.80 -20.91
N VAL A 141 -6.82 -4.15 -19.77
CA VAL A 141 -7.89 -3.58 -18.94
C VAL A 141 -8.26 -2.14 -19.32
N GLY A 142 -7.49 -1.51 -20.22
CA GLY A 142 -7.74 -0.14 -20.70
C GLY A 142 -6.76 0.89 -20.15
N SER A 143 -5.90 1.37 -21.03
CA SER A 143 -4.81 2.30 -20.68
C SER A 143 -5.27 3.66 -20.11
N SER A 144 -6.54 4.04 -20.25
CA SER A 144 -7.09 5.29 -19.71
C SER A 144 -7.21 5.31 -18.18
N TRP A 145 -7.21 4.13 -17.55
CA TRP A 145 -7.30 3.99 -16.11
C TRP A 145 -6.00 4.35 -15.38
N PHE A 146 -4.91 4.59 -16.10
CA PHE A 146 -3.59 4.76 -15.51
C PHE A 146 -3.05 6.17 -15.70
N TRP A 147 -2.40 6.68 -14.64
CA TRP A 147 -1.49 7.82 -14.73
C TRP A 147 -0.19 7.38 -15.40
N LYS A 148 0.26 8.08 -16.45
CA LYS A 148 1.37 7.61 -17.31
C LYS A 148 2.62 8.48 -17.24
N ASP A 149 2.62 9.52 -16.41
CA ASP A 149 3.76 10.43 -16.27
C ASP A 149 4.64 10.00 -15.10
N ALA A 150 5.95 10.26 -15.19
CA ALA A 150 6.90 10.00 -14.09
C ALA A 150 6.75 10.98 -12.92
N ARG A 151 6.13 12.13 -13.13
CA ARG A 151 5.88 13.10 -12.04
C ARG A 151 4.73 12.65 -11.14
N ILE A 152 4.80 13.04 -9.90
CA ILE A 152 3.71 12.85 -8.94
C ILE A 152 2.53 13.77 -9.36
N PRO A 153 1.32 13.21 -9.55
CA PRO A 153 0.15 14.03 -9.93
C PRO A 153 -0.42 14.81 -8.75
N THR A 154 -1.21 15.82 -9.07
CA THR A 154 -2.17 16.39 -8.13
C THR A 154 -3.38 15.48 -7.97
N MET A 155 -4.18 15.70 -6.93
CA MET A 155 -5.41 14.92 -6.69
C MET A 155 -6.36 15.00 -7.88
N GLY A 156 -6.55 16.19 -8.45
CA GLY A 156 -7.43 16.39 -9.62
C GLY A 156 -6.99 15.63 -10.86
N GLU A 157 -5.68 15.50 -11.09
CA GLU A 157 -5.12 14.71 -12.20
C GLU A 157 -5.22 13.20 -11.98
N ALA A 158 -5.16 12.79 -10.70
CA ALA A 158 -5.19 11.37 -10.29
C ALA A 158 -6.60 10.80 -10.12
N ARG A 159 -7.65 11.64 -10.03
CA ARG A 159 -9.01 11.16 -9.82
C ARG A 159 -9.44 10.13 -10.86
N GLY A 160 -10.03 9.04 -10.38
CA GLY A 160 -10.47 7.91 -11.20
C GLY A 160 -9.34 7.11 -11.82
N LYS A 161 -8.09 7.27 -11.36
CA LYS A 161 -6.92 6.59 -11.96
C LYS A 161 -6.13 5.80 -10.93
N ILE A 162 -5.42 4.81 -11.47
CA ILE A 162 -4.37 4.07 -10.80
C ILE A 162 -3.03 4.77 -11.13
N VAL A 163 -2.35 5.24 -10.12
CA VAL A 163 -0.98 5.79 -10.22
C VAL A 163 0.00 4.66 -9.94
N ILE A 164 0.65 4.18 -10.98
CA ILE A 164 1.67 3.13 -10.84
C ILE A 164 2.90 3.74 -10.14
N LEU A 165 3.34 3.11 -9.06
CA LEU A 165 4.65 3.31 -8.48
C LEU A 165 5.55 2.20 -9.02
N GLN A 166 6.34 2.55 -10.03
CA GLN A 166 7.08 1.61 -10.87
C GLN A 166 8.34 1.13 -10.15
N ASP A 167 8.31 -0.09 -9.62
CA ASP A 167 9.44 -0.77 -8.97
C ASP A 167 9.96 -1.94 -9.84
N PHE A 168 10.16 -1.65 -11.10
CA PHE A 168 10.74 -2.56 -12.10
C PHE A 168 11.42 -1.74 -13.21
N LYS A 169 12.35 -2.36 -13.93
CA LYS A 169 13.03 -1.75 -15.06
C LYS A 169 12.14 -1.72 -16.30
N GLY A 170 12.32 -0.73 -17.15
CA GLY A 170 11.59 -0.60 -18.42
C GLY A 170 11.20 0.85 -18.72
N PRO A 171 10.43 1.08 -19.81
CA PRO A 171 9.88 2.39 -20.13
C PRO A 171 9.02 2.95 -18.99
N VAL A 172 8.90 4.28 -18.94
CA VAL A 172 8.07 4.96 -17.94
C VAL A 172 6.58 4.55 -18.09
N MET A 173 6.02 4.01 -17.03
CA MET A 173 4.61 3.63 -16.92
C MET A 173 3.89 4.32 -15.75
N GLY A 174 4.64 5.11 -14.97
CA GLY A 174 4.16 5.84 -13.80
C GLY A 174 5.30 6.52 -13.07
N VAL A 175 5.11 6.80 -11.80
CA VAL A 175 6.10 7.40 -10.91
C VAL A 175 7.16 6.37 -10.56
N HIS A 176 8.44 6.73 -10.68
CA HIS A 176 9.54 5.84 -10.29
C HIS A 176 9.55 5.61 -8.78
N TYR A 177 9.53 4.34 -8.37
CA TYR A 177 9.48 3.95 -6.95
C TYR A 177 10.75 4.35 -6.19
N ASP A 178 11.91 4.24 -6.81
CA ASP A 178 13.21 4.63 -6.24
C ASP A 178 13.38 6.15 -6.06
N GLY A 179 12.50 6.96 -6.65
CA GLY A 179 12.42 8.40 -6.43
C GLY A 179 11.68 8.81 -5.14
N LEU A 180 11.05 7.87 -4.43
CA LEU A 180 10.37 8.10 -3.16
C LEU A 180 11.36 8.11 -1.99
N ASN A 181 11.00 8.79 -0.90
CA ASN A 181 11.70 8.62 0.37
C ASN A 181 11.10 7.42 1.12
N ILE A 182 11.84 6.31 1.18
CA ILE A 182 11.32 5.02 1.64
C ILE A 182 12.04 4.56 2.91
N ALA A 183 11.27 4.22 3.93
CA ALA A 183 11.75 3.48 5.10
C ALA A 183 11.13 2.07 5.10
N ASP A 184 11.94 1.08 4.74
CA ASP A 184 11.56 -0.33 4.67
C ASP A 184 12.57 -1.21 5.41
N GLN A 185 12.56 -1.16 6.74
CA GLN A 185 13.26 -2.14 7.57
C GLN A 185 12.36 -3.37 7.73
N TRP A 186 12.29 -4.22 6.71
CA TRP A 186 11.43 -5.40 6.71
C TRP A 186 11.90 -6.50 7.65
N SER A 187 13.23 -6.61 7.90
CA SER A 187 13.82 -7.67 8.70
C SER A 187 13.65 -7.42 10.19
N VAL A 188 12.80 -8.21 10.83
CA VAL A 188 12.58 -8.27 12.28
C VAL A 188 12.84 -9.70 12.76
N PRO A 189 14.09 -10.11 12.98
CA PRO A 189 14.43 -11.52 13.25
C PRO A 189 13.69 -12.13 14.42
N THR A 190 13.48 -11.35 15.48
CA THR A 190 12.69 -11.71 16.66
C THR A 190 11.94 -10.48 17.19
N LEU A 191 10.97 -10.69 18.06
CA LEU A 191 10.20 -9.60 18.68
C LEU A 191 11.02 -8.62 19.54
N TYR A 192 12.27 -8.95 19.88
CA TYR A 192 13.20 -8.00 20.52
C TYR A 192 13.61 -6.84 19.61
N TYR A 193 13.58 -7.05 18.27
CA TYR A 193 13.92 -6.03 17.28
C TYR A 193 12.74 -5.10 16.93
N VAL A 194 11.58 -5.26 17.56
CA VAL A 194 10.42 -4.37 17.36
C VAL A 194 10.72 -2.93 17.76
N GLU A 195 11.58 -2.69 18.75
CA GLU A 195 11.99 -1.33 19.13
C GLU A 195 12.81 -0.64 18.04
N GLU A 196 13.71 -1.38 17.40
CA GLU A 196 14.50 -0.89 16.27
C GLU A 196 13.59 -0.62 15.07
N LYS A 197 12.67 -1.55 14.76
CA LYS A 197 11.64 -1.36 13.75
C LYS A 197 10.81 -0.11 14.01
N TRP A 198 10.34 0.09 15.23
CA TRP A 198 9.57 1.27 15.61
C TRP A 198 10.38 2.56 15.42
N THR A 199 11.65 2.56 15.80
CA THR A 199 12.54 3.71 15.61
C THR A 199 12.66 4.09 14.13
N ASN A 200 12.79 3.11 13.23
CA ASN A 200 12.82 3.34 11.79
C ASN A 200 11.50 3.92 11.28
N VAL A 201 10.37 3.36 11.69
CA VAL A 201 9.02 3.86 11.35
C VAL A 201 8.85 5.30 11.83
N LEU A 202 9.11 5.57 13.10
CA LEU A 202 8.96 6.89 13.69
C LEU A 202 9.83 7.95 13.01
N THR A 203 11.08 7.61 12.71
CA THR A 203 12.01 8.52 12.02
C THR A 203 11.46 8.96 10.68
N ASN A 204 10.88 8.05 9.90
CA ASN A 204 10.36 8.41 8.58
C ASN A 204 9.01 9.13 8.65
N LEU A 205 8.16 8.81 9.62
CA LEU A 205 6.93 9.57 9.85
C LEU A 205 7.24 11.04 10.19
N GLU A 206 8.20 11.27 11.08
CA GLU A 206 8.64 12.64 11.42
C GLU A 206 9.32 13.34 10.24
N ALA A 207 10.11 12.60 9.43
CA ALA A 207 10.69 13.15 8.21
C ALA A 207 9.60 13.55 7.20
N ALA A 208 8.54 12.74 7.06
CA ALA A 208 7.39 13.08 6.22
C ALA A 208 6.69 14.34 6.72
N ARG A 209 6.48 14.46 8.05
CA ARG A 209 5.77 15.58 8.67
C ARG A 209 6.44 16.93 8.40
N VAL A 210 7.76 17.00 8.47
CA VAL A 210 8.52 18.26 8.40
C VAL A 210 9.24 18.47 7.05
N GLY A 211 9.26 17.46 6.20
CA GLY A 211 10.05 17.46 4.97
C GLY A 211 9.41 18.23 3.81
N ASP A 212 10.06 18.18 2.64
CA ASP A 212 9.59 18.84 1.43
C ASP A 212 8.26 18.25 0.92
N CYS A 213 7.28 19.12 0.61
CA CYS A 213 5.96 18.73 0.13
C CYS A 213 5.96 18.12 -1.29
N GLY A 214 7.03 18.29 -2.06
CA GLY A 214 7.21 17.66 -3.37
C GLY A 214 7.72 16.22 -3.27
N THR A 215 8.26 15.82 -2.13
CA THR A 215 8.77 14.46 -1.89
C THR A 215 7.67 13.55 -1.37
N MET A 216 7.44 12.43 -2.04
CA MET A 216 6.52 11.39 -1.57
C MET A 216 7.25 10.46 -0.59
N TYR A 217 6.75 10.42 0.65
CA TYR A 217 7.28 9.56 1.71
C TYR A 217 6.49 8.26 1.78
N LEU A 218 7.20 7.15 2.00
CA LEU A 218 6.62 5.82 2.17
C LEU A 218 7.26 5.12 3.36
N THR A 219 6.45 4.85 4.37
CA THR A 219 6.86 4.16 5.61
C THR A 219 6.21 2.79 5.68
N TYR A 220 7.02 1.73 5.67
CA TYR A 220 6.53 0.39 5.96
C TYR A 220 6.52 0.15 7.46
N SER A 221 5.34 0.05 8.07
CA SER A 221 5.18 -0.42 9.46
C SER A 221 5.26 -1.94 9.55
N SER A 222 5.12 -2.62 8.43
CA SER A 222 5.24 -4.08 8.27
C SER A 222 6.67 -4.58 8.51
N GLY A 223 6.79 -5.83 8.89
CA GLY A 223 8.06 -6.51 9.04
C GLY A 223 7.87 -7.95 9.47
N ALA A 224 8.87 -8.79 9.20
CA ALA A 224 8.84 -10.19 9.57
C ALA A 224 10.25 -10.78 9.73
N GLY A 225 10.29 -11.94 10.36
CA GLY A 225 11.48 -12.77 10.51
C GLY A 225 11.13 -14.16 11.02
N PHE A 226 12.13 -14.98 11.26
CA PHE A 226 11.94 -16.37 11.63
C PHE A 226 11.14 -16.56 12.93
N LEU A 227 11.30 -15.66 13.91
CA LEU A 227 10.59 -15.68 15.21
C LEU A 227 9.70 -14.43 15.41
N ALA A 228 9.44 -13.69 14.35
CA ALA A 228 8.57 -12.50 14.37
C ALA A 228 7.72 -12.50 13.10
N TYR A 229 6.54 -13.09 13.17
CA TYR A 229 5.62 -13.21 12.04
C TYR A 229 4.98 -11.86 11.70
N PRO A 230 4.53 -11.61 10.44
CA PRO A 230 3.89 -10.36 10.05
C PRO A 230 2.82 -9.89 11.02
N TYR A 231 1.89 -10.79 11.42
CA TYR A 231 0.84 -10.46 12.37
C TYR A 231 1.37 -10.07 13.77
N SER A 232 2.47 -10.68 14.22
CA SER A 232 3.02 -10.40 15.55
C SER A 232 3.80 -9.08 15.61
N VAL A 233 4.39 -8.67 14.50
CA VAL A 233 5.00 -7.35 14.33
C VAL A 233 3.90 -6.29 14.20
N ALA A 234 2.91 -6.49 13.33
CA ALA A 234 1.78 -5.58 13.14
C ALA A 234 1.04 -5.31 14.46
N TYR A 235 0.73 -6.35 15.23
CA TYR A 235 0.10 -6.23 16.55
C TYR A 235 0.85 -5.31 17.53
N ARG A 236 2.17 -5.15 17.35
CA ARG A 236 3.01 -4.30 18.22
C ARG A 236 3.29 -2.93 17.63
N VAL A 237 3.40 -2.83 16.30
CA VAL A 237 3.81 -1.58 15.64
C VAL A 237 2.58 -0.72 15.32
N ASN A 238 1.49 -1.29 14.82
CA ASN A 238 0.30 -0.52 14.44
C ASN A 238 -0.29 0.31 15.59
N PRO A 239 -0.42 -0.20 16.84
CA PRO A 239 -0.87 0.63 17.97
C PRO A 239 0.08 1.79 18.26
N ARG A 240 1.39 1.63 18.06
CA ARG A 240 2.36 2.70 18.27
C ARG A 240 2.23 3.79 17.20
N VAL A 241 1.99 3.41 15.95
CA VAL A 241 1.68 4.36 14.89
C VAL A 241 0.43 5.15 15.28
N CYS A 242 -0.67 4.48 15.63
CA CYS A 242 -1.93 5.11 16.02
C CYS A 242 -1.72 6.11 17.18
N THR A 243 -1.09 5.67 18.27
CA THR A 243 -0.79 6.52 19.42
C THR A 243 0.13 7.69 19.07
N HIS A 244 1.04 7.52 18.09
CA HIS A 244 1.89 8.62 17.66
C HIS A 244 1.08 9.67 16.88
N LEU A 245 0.24 9.26 15.95
CA LEU A 245 -0.62 10.14 15.18
C LEU A 245 -1.58 10.93 16.09
N GLU A 246 -2.16 10.29 17.12
CA GLU A 246 -3.07 10.91 18.09
C GLU A 246 -2.49 12.14 18.79
N ARG A 247 -1.17 12.25 18.91
CA ARG A 247 -0.52 13.42 19.52
C ARG A 247 -0.68 14.69 18.70
N PHE A 248 -1.10 14.56 17.44
CA PHE A 248 -1.18 15.63 16.45
C PHE A 248 -2.59 15.78 15.87
N ASP A 249 -3.62 15.23 16.50
CA ASP A 249 -5.01 15.27 16.01
C ASP A 249 -5.60 16.67 15.87
N MET A 250 -4.99 17.68 16.50
CA MET A 250 -5.52 19.06 16.52
C MET A 250 -5.19 19.86 15.26
N GLU A 251 -4.36 19.36 14.37
CA GLU A 251 -3.95 20.06 13.15
C GLU A 251 -3.71 19.05 12.01
N PRO A 252 -3.97 19.44 10.74
CA PRO A 252 -3.60 18.61 9.60
C PRO A 252 -2.10 18.30 9.61
N ASN A 253 -1.77 17.05 9.42
CA ASN A 253 -0.38 16.59 9.39
C ASN A 253 -0.14 15.66 8.20
N ARG A 254 1.06 15.75 7.62
CA ARG A 254 1.49 14.90 6.54
C ARG A 254 2.36 13.76 7.05
N TRP A 255 1.85 12.54 6.95
CA TRP A 255 2.58 11.32 7.32
C TRP A 255 3.12 10.55 6.11
N GLY A 256 2.76 10.99 4.88
CA GLY A 256 3.06 10.23 3.67
C GLY A 256 2.25 8.93 3.60
N ILE A 257 2.73 7.97 2.83
CA ILE A 257 2.12 6.65 2.71
C ILE A 257 2.56 5.80 3.90
N ILE A 258 1.63 5.15 4.59
CA ILE A 258 1.93 4.18 5.66
C ILE A 258 1.46 2.80 5.19
N ALA A 259 2.41 1.93 4.82
CA ALA A 259 2.14 0.58 4.33
C ALA A 259 2.17 -0.42 5.50
N MET A 260 1.02 -1.04 5.78
CA MET A 260 0.77 -1.83 6.99
C MET A 260 0.48 -3.30 6.67
N ASP A 261 0.80 -4.17 7.63
CA ASP A 261 0.22 -5.51 7.72
C ASP A 261 -1.00 -5.45 8.65
N PHE A 262 -2.07 -6.16 8.30
CA PHE A 262 -3.27 -6.29 9.11
C PHE A 262 -3.77 -4.96 9.72
N PRO A 263 -4.00 -3.91 8.92
CA PRO A 263 -4.42 -2.61 9.44
C PRO A 263 -5.78 -2.71 10.14
N GLY A 264 -5.92 -2.03 11.28
CA GLY A 264 -7.22 -1.85 11.93
C GLY A 264 -7.91 -0.58 11.44
N VAL A 265 -9.24 -0.56 11.50
CA VAL A 265 -10.05 0.53 10.95
C VAL A 265 -9.79 1.88 11.59
N GLU A 266 -9.50 1.94 12.90
CA GLU A 266 -9.22 3.21 13.58
C GLU A 266 -7.88 3.80 13.14
N LEU A 267 -6.85 2.97 12.97
CA LEU A 267 -5.57 3.43 12.43
C LEU A 267 -5.72 3.97 11.00
N VAL A 268 -6.48 3.26 10.16
CA VAL A 268 -6.80 3.75 8.80
C VAL A 268 -7.51 5.10 8.86
N HIS A 269 -8.52 5.24 9.72
CA HIS A 269 -9.27 6.48 9.93
C HIS A 269 -8.38 7.63 10.41
N LYS A 270 -7.50 7.37 11.37
CA LYS A 270 -6.53 8.38 11.87
C LYS A 270 -5.63 8.92 10.77
N ILE A 271 -5.12 8.03 9.90
CA ILE A 271 -4.31 8.45 8.75
C ILE A 271 -5.15 9.31 7.79
N ILE A 272 -6.40 8.95 7.54
CA ILE A 272 -7.32 9.73 6.70
C ILE A 272 -7.56 11.10 7.31
N CYS A 273 -7.93 11.17 8.58
CA CYS A 273 -8.23 12.43 9.29
C CYS A 273 -7.04 13.39 9.34
N SER A 274 -5.80 12.88 9.28
CA SER A 274 -4.60 13.74 9.22
C SER A 274 -4.55 14.66 7.98
N ASN A 275 -5.39 14.43 6.96
CA ASN A 275 -5.49 15.27 5.77
C ASN A 275 -6.55 16.38 5.87
N LEU A 276 -7.44 16.26 6.85
CA LEU A 276 -8.63 17.11 6.94
C LEU A 276 -8.40 18.15 8.06
N ALA A 277 -8.67 19.43 7.79
CA ALA A 277 -8.87 20.40 8.84
C ALA A 277 -10.27 20.16 9.44
N GLU A 278 -10.38 20.18 10.78
CA GLU A 278 -11.67 20.20 11.44
C GLU A 278 -12.50 21.45 11.07
#